data_d89ac6e18276b7da9806c07262cf4552
#
_entry.id   d89ac6e18276b7da9806c07262cf4552
#
_cell.length_a   1.000
_cell.length_b   1.000
_cell.length_c   1.000
_cell.angle_alpha   90.00
_cell.angle_beta   90.00
_cell.angle_gamma   90.00
#
_symmetry.space_group_name_H-M   'P 1'
#
loop_
_entity.id
_entity.type
_entity.pdbx_description
1 polymer ?
#
loop_
_entity_poly.entity_id
_entity_poly.type
_entity_poly.pdbx_seq_one_letter_code
_entity_poly.pdbx_strand_id
1 'polypeptide(L)'
;MGQNLVSLLPPESLYHGNVTMTQQNTPKIAVIGFGEAGSCLCQGWGRSDIRAFDIKQIGDTDIAADKTRQMKDAGVIIGDDAASTVREAYMIFSTVTADQAHAAASAVAAGIGQGAYFFDLNSCAPSTKQKNAAIITKAGGRYVDVAVMATITPK
;
A
#
# COMPACT_ATOMS: atom_id res chain seq x y z
N MET A 1 -49.35 -31.84 26.77
CA MET A 1 -49.48 -30.67 25.87
C MET A 1 -48.09 -30.16 25.58
N GLY A 2 -47.50 -30.63 24.49
CA GLY A 2 -46.17 -30.19 24.02
C GLY A 2 -46.38 -29.33 22.78
N GLN A 3 -46.06 -28.05 22.90
CA GLN A 3 -46.07 -27.18 21.73
C GLN A 3 -44.68 -27.15 21.11
N ASN A 4 -44.58 -27.60 19.87
CA ASN A 4 -43.38 -27.57 19.03
C ASN A 4 -42.93 -26.14 18.73
N LEU A 5 -41.77 -25.74 19.21
CA LEU A 5 -41.07 -24.47 18.97
C LEU A 5 -40.21 -24.49 17.70
N VAL A 6 -40.62 -25.17 16.63
CA VAL A 6 -39.83 -25.35 15.40
C VAL A 6 -40.28 -24.45 14.23
N SER A 7 -41.16 -23.49 14.43
CA SER A 7 -41.74 -22.72 13.32
C SER A 7 -41.35 -21.22 13.25
N LEU A 8 -40.18 -20.84 13.79
CA LEU A 8 -39.75 -19.43 13.77
C LEU A 8 -38.46 -19.17 12.95
N LEU A 9 -38.02 -20.13 12.15
CA LEU A 9 -36.97 -19.87 11.16
C LEU A 9 -37.62 -19.47 9.83
N PRO A 10 -37.20 -18.36 9.22
CA PRO A 10 -37.73 -17.98 7.90
C PRO A 10 -37.33 -19.04 6.87
N PRO A 11 -38.15 -19.25 5.83
CA PRO A 11 -37.87 -20.28 4.82
C PRO A 11 -36.53 -20.03 4.12
N GLU A 12 -35.75 -21.09 3.91
CA GLU A 12 -34.43 -21.08 3.26
C GLU A 12 -34.40 -20.42 1.88
N SER A 13 -35.53 -20.18 1.25
CA SER A 13 -35.66 -19.53 -0.07
C SER A 13 -35.23 -18.04 -0.09
N LEU A 14 -35.04 -17.41 1.05
CA LEU A 14 -34.60 -16.01 1.11
C LEU A 14 -33.07 -15.82 0.99
N TYR A 15 -32.30 -16.91 0.98
CA TYR A 15 -30.83 -16.87 0.86
C TYR A 15 -30.32 -17.22 -0.53
N HIS A 16 -31.18 -17.45 -1.51
CA HIS A 16 -30.82 -17.67 -2.92
C HIS A 16 -30.89 -16.40 -3.75
N GLY A 17 -30.69 -15.25 -3.16
CA GLY A 17 -30.27 -14.08 -3.91
C GLY A 17 -28.88 -14.40 -4.48
N ASN A 18 -28.77 -14.55 -5.80
CA ASN A 18 -27.50 -14.44 -6.50
C ASN A 18 -26.87 -13.11 -6.08
N VAL A 19 -26.03 -13.13 -5.05
CA VAL A 19 -25.06 -12.07 -4.81
C VAL A 19 -24.10 -12.22 -5.96
N THR A 20 -24.41 -11.59 -7.10
CA THR A 20 -23.40 -11.26 -8.08
C THR A 20 -22.36 -10.50 -7.29
N MET A 21 -21.25 -11.13 -6.96
CA MET A 21 -20.05 -10.45 -6.48
C MET A 21 -19.73 -9.44 -7.56
N THR A 22 -20.30 -8.24 -7.44
CA THR A 22 -19.79 -7.08 -8.15
C THR A 22 -18.30 -7.11 -7.92
N GLN A 23 -17.51 -7.09 -8.99
CA GLN A 23 -16.04 -7.09 -8.95
C GLN A 23 -15.64 -6.26 -7.75
N GLN A 24 -15.14 -6.95 -6.70
CA GLN A 24 -14.71 -6.27 -5.48
C GLN A 24 -13.64 -5.32 -5.97
N ASN A 25 -13.92 -4.04 -5.81
CA ASN A 25 -13.02 -2.96 -6.22
C ASN A 25 -11.80 -3.08 -5.29
N THR A 26 -10.90 -3.99 -5.66
CA THR A 26 -9.71 -4.30 -4.87
C THR A 26 -8.92 -3.00 -4.74
N PRO A 27 -8.61 -2.52 -3.53
CA PRO A 27 -7.96 -1.24 -3.36
C PRO A 27 -6.63 -1.22 -4.12
N LYS A 28 -6.41 -0.19 -4.92
CA LYS A 28 -5.15 0.02 -5.62
C LYS A 28 -4.05 0.29 -4.61
N ILE A 29 -2.94 -0.40 -4.75
CA ILE A 29 -1.79 -0.32 -3.85
C ILE A 29 -0.62 0.36 -4.55
N ALA A 30 0.06 1.24 -3.82
CA ALA A 30 1.37 1.78 -4.22
C ALA A 30 2.41 1.53 -3.13
N VAL A 31 3.66 1.30 -3.55
CA VAL A 31 4.82 1.12 -2.67
C VAL A 31 5.88 2.14 -3.04
N ILE A 32 6.33 2.91 -2.06
CA ILE A 32 7.40 3.89 -2.17
C ILE A 32 8.61 3.40 -1.39
N GLY A 33 9.70 3.14 -2.12
CA GLY A 33 10.86 2.40 -1.64
C GLY A 33 10.75 0.91 -1.98
N PHE A 34 11.63 0.43 -2.86
CA PHE A 34 11.66 -0.97 -3.31
C PHE A 34 12.97 -1.62 -2.86
N GLY A 35 13.26 -1.49 -1.54
CA GLY A 35 14.31 -2.20 -0.84
C GLY A 35 13.86 -3.60 -0.43
N GLU A 36 14.52 -4.19 0.56
CA GLU A 36 14.19 -5.51 1.08
C GLU A 36 12.73 -5.59 1.55
N ALA A 37 12.28 -4.64 2.39
CA ALA A 37 10.92 -4.64 2.90
C ALA A 37 9.87 -4.43 1.80
N GLY A 38 10.06 -3.44 0.91
CA GLY A 38 9.10 -3.14 -0.16
C GLY A 38 8.96 -4.29 -1.15
N SER A 39 10.08 -4.90 -1.56
CA SER A 39 10.06 -6.06 -2.46
C SER A 39 9.39 -7.29 -1.83
N CYS A 40 9.69 -7.58 -0.55
CA CYS A 40 9.04 -8.67 0.18
C CYS A 40 7.53 -8.49 0.30
N LEU A 41 7.06 -7.28 0.60
CA LEU A 41 5.62 -6.98 0.67
C LEU A 41 4.95 -7.23 -0.68
N CYS A 42 5.52 -6.72 -1.77
CA CYS A 42 4.97 -6.92 -3.11
C CYS A 42 4.89 -8.40 -3.50
N GLN A 43 5.95 -9.15 -3.25
CA GLN A 43 5.98 -10.61 -3.49
C GLN A 43 4.97 -11.35 -2.62
N GLY A 44 4.87 -10.99 -1.32
CA GLY A 44 3.96 -11.62 -0.38
C GLY A 44 2.47 -11.42 -0.73
N TRP A 45 2.12 -10.28 -1.32
CA TRP A 45 0.75 -10.01 -1.78
C TRP A 45 0.40 -10.73 -3.09
N GLY A 46 1.37 -11.11 -3.90
CA GLY A 46 1.16 -11.88 -5.13
C GLY A 46 0.24 -11.20 -6.16
N ARG A 47 0.25 -9.85 -6.21
CA ARG A 47 -0.59 -9.05 -7.10
C ARG A 47 0.24 -8.37 -8.17
N SER A 48 -0.24 -8.38 -9.41
CA SER A 48 0.40 -7.76 -10.57
C SER A 48 -0.02 -6.30 -10.83
N ASP A 49 -0.97 -5.76 -10.03
CA ASP A 49 -1.50 -4.41 -10.17
C ASP A 49 -0.91 -3.42 -9.15
N ILE A 50 0.10 -3.83 -8.38
CA ILE A 50 0.83 -2.96 -7.45
C ILE A 50 1.73 -2.01 -8.24
N ARG A 51 1.59 -0.71 -7.97
CA ARG A 51 2.52 0.30 -8.48
C ARG A 51 3.66 0.50 -7.50
N ALA A 52 4.88 0.65 -7.99
CA ALA A 52 6.03 0.88 -7.13
C ALA A 52 6.96 1.94 -7.71
N PHE A 53 7.63 2.67 -6.82
CA PHE A 53 8.68 3.62 -7.16
C PHE A 53 9.82 3.53 -6.14
N ASP A 54 11.05 3.54 -6.65
CA ASP A 54 12.26 3.66 -5.83
C ASP A 54 13.18 4.73 -6.42
N ILE A 55 13.68 5.65 -5.61
CA ILE A 55 14.55 6.73 -6.08
C ILE A 55 15.82 6.19 -6.78
N LYS A 56 16.27 4.99 -6.42
CA LYS A 56 17.43 4.35 -7.03
C LYS A 56 17.20 3.86 -8.46
N GLN A 57 15.95 3.85 -8.97
CA GLN A 57 15.66 3.56 -10.37
C GLN A 57 15.98 4.73 -11.30
N ILE A 58 16.22 5.92 -10.73
CA ILE A 58 16.41 7.15 -11.50
C ILE A 58 17.87 7.29 -11.93
N GLY A 59 18.06 7.70 -13.18
CA GLY A 59 19.36 7.94 -13.78
C GLY A 59 19.82 6.82 -14.71
N ASP A 60 20.94 7.06 -15.37
CA ASP A 60 21.57 6.10 -16.31
C ASP A 60 22.79 5.49 -15.65
N THR A 61 22.55 4.60 -14.69
CA THR A 61 23.58 3.91 -13.91
C THR A 61 23.27 2.42 -13.78
N ASP A 62 24.29 1.61 -13.50
CA ASP A 62 24.10 0.18 -13.23
C ASP A 62 23.14 -0.05 -12.04
N ILE A 63 23.20 0.83 -11.03
CA ILE A 63 22.28 0.76 -9.86
C ILE A 63 20.83 0.97 -10.32
N ALA A 64 20.56 1.94 -11.19
CA ALA A 64 19.22 2.20 -11.69
C ALA A 64 18.71 1.06 -12.59
N ALA A 65 19.58 0.51 -13.43
CA ALA A 65 19.27 -0.65 -14.27
C ALA A 65 18.95 -1.88 -13.42
N ASP A 66 19.75 -2.16 -12.38
CA ASP A 66 19.53 -3.28 -11.46
C ASP A 66 18.24 -3.11 -10.66
N LYS A 67 17.96 -1.90 -10.16
CA LYS A 67 16.72 -1.62 -9.45
C LYS A 67 15.50 -1.82 -10.35
N THR A 68 15.54 -1.29 -11.55
CA THR A 68 14.47 -1.47 -12.53
C THR A 68 14.24 -2.94 -12.87
N ARG A 69 15.31 -3.73 -13.02
CA ARG A 69 15.21 -5.18 -13.24
C ARG A 69 14.55 -5.88 -12.06
N GLN A 70 15.00 -5.62 -10.82
CA GLN A 70 14.39 -6.18 -9.61
C GLN A 70 12.88 -5.90 -9.52
N MET A 71 12.45 -4.69 -9.86
CA MET A 71 11.04 -4.32 -9.86
C MET A 71 10.23 -5.04 -10.95
N LYS A 72 10.81 -5.17 -12.16
CA LYS A 72 10.19 -5.95 -13.25
C LYS A 72 10.04 -7.42 -12.89
N ASP A 73 11.08 -8.03 -12.32
CA ASP A 73 11.08 -9.44 -11.91
C ASP A 73 10.05 -9.72 -10.80
N ALA A 74 9.79 -8.73 -9.95
CA ALA A 74 8.74 -8.79 -8.95
C ALA A 74 7.31 -8.57 -9.51
N GLY A 75 7.18 -8.26 -10.80
CA GLY A 75 5.89 -8.09 -11.47
C GLY A 75 5.11 -6.84 -11.08
N VAL A 76 5.78 -5.81 -10.54
CA VAL A 76 5.12 -4.55 -10.19
C VAL A 76 5.08 -3.60 -11.38
N ILE A 77 4.11 -2.68 -11.36
CA ILE A 77 4.03 -1.56 -12.33
C ILE A 77 4.97 -0.47 -11.84
N ILE A 78 6.02 -0.21 -12.60
CA ILE A 78 7.03 0.80 -12.25
C ILE A 78 6.48 2.19 -12.56
N GLY A 79 6.47 3.06 -11.55
CA GLY A 79 6.10 4.47 -11.72
C GLY A 79 7.31 5.34 -12.04
N ASP A 80 7.08 6.49 -12.68
CA ASP A 80 8.14 7.41 -13.08
C ASP A 80 8.67 8.25 -11.90
N ASP A 81 7.79 8.58 -10.96
CA ASP A 81 8.08 9.30 -9.72
C ASP A 81 7.09 8.92 -8.61
N ALA A 82 7.35 9.38 -7.39
CA ALA A 82 6.51 9.04 -6.24
C ALA A 82 5.09 9.62 -6.38
N ALA A 83 4.93 10.84 -6.88
CA ALA A 83 3.63 11.51 -6.99
C ALA A 83 2.73 10.82 -8.03
N SER A 84 3.26 10.51 -9.20
CA SER A 84 2.51 9.79 -10.25
C SER A 84 2.18 8.35 -9.85
N THR A 85 3.08 7.70 -9.13
CA THR A 85 2.90 6.32 -8.63
C THR A 85 1.70 6.20 -7.70
N VAL A 86 1.46 7.20 -6.83
CA VAL A 86 0.41 7.14 -5.80
C VAL A 86 -0.93 7.73 -6.23
N ARG A 87 -1.01 8.40 -7.38
CA ARG A 87 -2.16 9.22 -7.78
C ARG A 87 -3.52 8.51 -7.70
N GLU A 88 -3.54 7.22 -8.02
CA GLU A 88 -4.76 6.42 -8.00
C GLU A 88 -4.78 5.38 -6.86
N ALA A 89 -3.73 5.37 -6.05
CA ALA A 89 -3.63 4.41 -4.96
C ALA A 89 -4.53 4.81 -3.79
N TYR A 90 -5.22 3.81 -3.23
CA TYR A 90 -5.98 3.97 -1.99
C TYR A 90 -5.13 3.61 -0.76
N MET A 91 -4.18 2.69 -0.93
CA MET A 91 -3.24 2.26 0.10
C MET A 91 -1.80 2.48 -0.40
N ILE A 92 -1.04 3.29 0.32
CA ILE A 92 0.33 3.66 -0.02
C ILE A 92 1.23 3.21 1.11
N PHE A 93 2.22 2.39 0.81
CA PHE A 93 3.19 1.87 1.78
C PHE A 93 4.54 2.52 1.54
N SER A 94 5.08 3.20 2.54
CA SER A 94 6.42 3.80 2.52
C SER A 94 7.39 2.90 3.26
N THR A 95 8.39 2.40 2.53
CA THR A 95 9.43 1.46 3.01
C THR A 95 10.82 1.93 2.59
N VAL A 96 11.09 3.21 2.83
CA VAL A 96 12.38 3.84 2.55
C VAL A 96 13.29 3.83 3.80
N THR A 97 14.53 4.27 3.65
CA THR A 97 15.41 4.46 4.81
C THR A 97 14.97 5.65 5.67
N ALA A 98 15.35 5.66 6.94
CA ALA A 98 14.94 6.68 7.92
C ALA A 98 15.27 8.11 7.48
N ASP A 99 16.41 8.32 6.85
CA ASP A 99 16.87 9.60 6.30
C ASP A 99 16.05 10.06 5.09
N GLN A 100 15.44 9.13 4.34
CA GLN A 100 14.60 9.41 3.17
C GLN A 100 13.12 9.55 3.52
N ALA A 101 12.68 9.20 4.72
CA ALA A 101 11.28 9.14 5.10
C ALA A 101 10.53 10.47 4.88
N HIS A 102 11.15 11.60 5.21
CA HIS A 102 10.54 12.92 5.04
C HIS A 102 10.47 13.34 3.57
N ALA A 103 11.51 13.10 2.80
CA ALA A 103 11.54 13.39 1.36
C ALA A 103 10.50 12.54 0.62
N ALA A 104 10.38 11.26 0.95
CA ALA A 104 9.36 10.36 0.38
C ALA A 104 7.93 10.82 0.70
N ALA A 105 7.64 11.17 1.97
CA ALA A 105 6.33 11.69 2.35
C ALA A 105 5.99 12.99 1.63
N SER A 106 6.96 13.89 1.47
CA SER A 106 6.79 15.16 0.75
C SER A 106 6.49 14.94 -0.73
N ALA A 107 7.21 14.01 -1.38
CA ALA A 107 6.98 13.66 -2.78
C ALA A 107 5.61 12.99 -2.99
N VAL A 108 5.20 12.09 -2.09
CA VAL A 108 3.89 11.45 -2.09
C VAL A 108 2.76 12.47 -1.92
N ALA A 109 2.93 13.46 -1.05
CA ALA A 109 1.91 14.47 -0.79
C ALA A 109 1.52 15.27 -2.05
N ALA A 110 2.41 15.38 -3.03
CA ALA A 110 2.13 16.05 -4.31
C ALA A 110 1.17 15.26 -5.22
N GLY A 111 0.96 13.97 -4.97
CA GLY A 111 0.11 13.11 -5.81
C GLY A 111 -0.94 12.29 -5.06
N ILE A 112 -0.96 12.34 -3.72
CA ILE A 112 -1.86 11.51 -2.91
C ILE A 112 -3.33 11.89 -3.14
N GLY A 113 -4.17 10.87 -3.37
CA GLY A 113 -5.61 11.05 -3.51
C GLY A 113 -6.31 11.38 -2.19
N GLN A 114 -7.44 12.09 -2.28
CA GLN A 114 -8.26 12.41 -1.11
C GLN A 114 -8.71 11.15 -0.38
N GLY A 115 -8.44 11.08 0.92
CA GLY A 115 -8.80 9.96 1.77
C GLY A 115 -7.94 8.71 1.61
N ALA A 116 -6.92 8.71 0.74
CA ALA A 116 -5.98 7.61 0.62
C ALA A 116 -5.14 7.44 1.90
N TYR A 117 -4.83 6.20 2.23
CA TYR A 117 -4.01 5.88 3.41
C TYR A 117 -2.53 5.84 3.07
N PHE A 118 -1.73 6.55 3.84
CA PHE A 118 -0.27 6.49 3.80
C PHE A 118 0.26 5.76 5.03
N PHE A 119 0.69 4.53 4.84
CA PHE A 119 1.31 3.69 5.87
C PHE A 119 2.81 3.94 5.89
N ASP A 120 3.29 4.59 6.94
CA ASP A 120 4.72 4.89 7.15
C ASP A 120 5.37 3.76 7.96
N LEU A 121 6.04 2.82 7.27
CA LEU A 121 6.72 1.68 7.87
C LEU A 121 8.17 2.00 8.26
N ASN A 122 8.61 3.26 8.10
CA ASN A 122 10.01 3.63 8.30
C ASN A 122 10.33 3.80 9.78
N SER A 123 11.45 3.26 10.23
CA SER A 123 11.95 3.46 11.59
C SER A 123 12.70 4.79 11.69
N CYS A 124 11.99 5.88 11.97
CA CYS A 124 12.56 7.21 12.10
C CYS A 124 12.10 7.92 13.38
N ALA A 125 12.73 9.06 13.69
CA ALA A 125 12.43 9.81 14.90
C ALA A 125 10.95 10.26 14.97
N PRO A 126 10.33 10.32 16.17
CA PRO A 126 8.95 10.77 16.33
C PRO A 126 8.67 12.14 15.70
N SER A 127 9.61 13.06 15.78
CA SER A 127 9.50 14.39 15.16
C SER A 127 9.40 14.31 13.62
N THR A 128 10.08 13.35 12.99
CA THR A 128 9.97 13.10 11.55
C THR A 128 8.59 12.54 11.21
N LYS A 129 8.09 11.58 12.00
CA LYS A 129 6.74 11.02 11.85
C LYS A 129 5.67 12.10 11.95
N GLN A 130 5.78 13.01 12.93
CA GLN A 130 4.85 14.12 13.09
C GLN A 130 4.86 15.07 11.88
N LYS A 131 6.03 15.40 11.34
CA LYS A 131 6.16 16.22 10.12
C LYS A 131 5.53 15.52 8.91
N ASN A 132 5.79 14.22 8.76
CA ASN A 132 5.22 13.41 7.68
C ASN A 132 3.69 13.36 7.78
N ALA A 133 3.15 13.14 9.00
CA ALA A 133 1.71 13.15 9.25
C ALA A 133 1.08 14.50 8.87
N ALA A 134 1.71 15.61 9.26
CA ALA A 134 1.20 16.95 8.93
C ALA A 134 1.15 17.20 7.41
N ILE A 135 2.20 16.81 6.67
CA ILE A 135 2.26 16.99 5.21
C ILE A 135 1.20 16.13 4.50
N ILE A 136 1.11 14.85 4.84
CA ILE A 136 0.15 13.92 4.23
C ILE A 136 -1.29 14.35 4.54
N THR A 137 -1.59 14.72 5.79
CA THR A 137 -2.93 15.18 6.18
C THR A 137 -3.30 16.49 5.47
N LYS A 138 -2.36 17.43 5.35
CA LYS A 138 -2.57 18.69 4.62
C LYS A 138 -2.89 18.45 3.13
N ALA A 139 -2.31 17.40 2.54
CA ALA A 139 -2.57 16.99 1.16
C ALA A 139 -3.90 16.22 0.98
N GLY A 140 -4.62 15.93 2.08
CA GLY A 140 -5.91 15.20 2.06
C GLY A 140 -5.79 13.70 2.25
N GLY A 141 -4.59 13.17 2.49
CA GLY A 141 -4.36 11.78 2.83
C GLY A 141 -4.59 11.48 4.31
N ARG A 142 -4.59 10.21 4.65
CA ARG A 142 -4.69 9.68 6.02
C ARG A 142 -3.36 9.03 6.40
N TYR A 143 -2.66 9.62 7.35
CA TYR A 143 -1.37 9.10 7.80
C TYR A 143 -1.56 8.01 8.84
N VAL A 144 -0.83 6.90 8.69
CA VAL A 144 -0.79 5.78 9.63
C VAL A 144 0.68 5.47 9.96
N ASP A 145 1.05 5.63 11.22
CA ASP A 145 2.35 5.20 11.72
C ASP A 145 2.34 3.70 11.98
N VAL A 146 3.24 2.96 11.34
CA VAL A 146 3.32 1.50 11.44
C VAL A 146 4.64 1.09 12.07
N ALA A 147 4.56 0.39 13.20
CA ALA A 147 5.72 -0.24 13.81
C ALA A 147 5.92 -1.65 13.22
N VAL A 148 7.05 -1.86 12.55
CA VAL A 148 7.44 -3.19 12.07
C VAL A 148 8.22 -3.89 13.17
N MET A 149 7.59 -4.86 13.83
CA MET A 149 8.14 -5.53 15.02
C MET A 149 8.81 -6.87 14.72
N ALA A 150 8.94 -7.24 13.45
CA ALA A 150 9.59 -8.47 13.02
C ALA A 150 10.34 -8.23 11.71
N THR A 151 11.32 -9.10 11.43
CA THR A 151 12.02 -9.10 10.15
C THR A 151 11.05 -9.44 9.02
N ILE A 152 11.01 -8.61 8.00
CA ILE A 152 10.27 -8.90 6.76
C ILE A 152 11.16 -9.80 5.90
N THR A 153 10.87 -11.09 5.88
CA THR A 153 11.62 -12.07 5.09
C THR A 153 10.74 -12.66 4.00
N PRO A 154 11.31 -12.97 2.81
CA PRO A 154 10.61 -13.77 1.81
C PRO A 154 10.26 -15.14 2.40
N LYS A 155 9.09 -15.66 2.04
CA LYS A 155 8.72 -17.05 2.34
C LYS A 155 9.36 -18.00 1.35
#